data_c3471399f8543ad134b63b9a9250d586
#
_entry.id   c3471399f8543ad134b63b9a9250d586
#
_cell.length_a   1.000
_cell.length_b   1.000
_cell.length_c   1.000
_cell.angle_alpha   90.00
_cell.angle_beta   90.00
_cell.angle_gamma   90.00
#
_symmetry.space_group_name_H-M   'P 1'
#
loop_
_entity.id
_entity.type
_entity.pdbx_description
1 polymer ?
#
loop_
_entity_poly.entity_id
_entity_poly.type
_entity_poly.pdbx_seq_one_letter_code
_entity_poly.pdbx_strand_id
1 'polypeptide(L)'
;MIVACIQVRLNSKRLPKKATLKLKGKEIFMHVVERIQQSKLVEKVIVCTSYNKGDQEIIDICKKNKIEFFAGDEEDVTKRFIDAVDKYKPEHIVRSTGENPCVSFEFIDLAIKKHLIDKSDYTTTDELPRGMRVEIINFNFLKDLHKKLI
;
A
#
# COMPACT_ATOMS: atom_id res chain seq x y z
N MET A 1 -2.15 4.74 15.55
CA MET A 1 -1.19 4.81 14.42
C MET A 1 -1.86 4.28 13.15
N ILE A 2 -1.67 4.98 12.03
CA ILE A 2 -2.16 4.58 10.70
C ILE A 2 -0.97 4.41 9.77
N VAL A 3 -0.82 3.22 9.17
CA VAL A 3 0.29 2.86 8.28
C VAL A 3 -0.22 2.59 6.87
N ALA A 4 0.39 3.19 5.85
CA ALA A 4 0.08 2.88 4.47
C ALA A 4 0.96 1.74 3.94
N CYS A 5 0.32 0.72 3.37
CA CYS A 5 0.93 -0.40 2.70
C CYS A 5 0.72 -0.26 1.18
N ILE A 6 1.78 -0.03 0.44
CA ILE A 6 1.74 0.08 -1.02
C ILE A 6 2.17 -1.26 -1.61
N GLN A 7 1.21 -1.99 -2.18
CA GLN A 7 1.48 -3.26 -2.85
C GLN A 7 2.19 -3.02 -4.19
N VAL A 8 3.39 -3.55 -4.36
CA VAL A 8 4.17 -3.42 -5.61
C VAL A 8 4.74 -4.77 -6.00
N ARG A 9 4.53 -5.20 -7.25
CA ARG A 9 5.15 -6.38 -7.85
C ARG A 9 5.46 -6.12 -9.32
N LEU A 10 6.51 -6.76 -9.86
CA LEU A 10 6.90 -6.61 -11.27
C LEU A 10 6.29 -7.68 -12.18
N ASN A 11 5.72 -8.74 -11.60
CA ASN A 11 5.11 -9.84 -12.35
C ASN A 11 3.68 -9.48 -12.84
N SER A 12 3.58 -8.43 -13.66
CA SER A 12 2.32 -8.04 -14.29
C SER A 12 2.17 -8.72 -15.65
N LYS A 13 1.11 -9.53 -15.83
CA LYS A 13 0.85 -10.24 -17.11
C LYS A 13 0.50 -9.29 -18.25
N ARG A 14 -0.19 -8.17 -18.00
CA ARG A 14 -0.65 -7.21 -19.02
C ARG A 14 0.44 -6.24 -19.46
N LEU A 15 1.22 -5.74 -18.53
CA LEU A 15 2.32 -4.82 -18.78
C LEU A 15 3.45 -5.15 -17.79
N PRO A 16 4.45 -5.96 -18.21
CA PRO A 16 5.57 -6.33 -17.37
C PRO A 16 6.28 -5.09 -16.81
N LYS A 17 6.71 -5.18 -15.55
CA LYS A 17 7.45 -4.13 -14.85
C LYS A 17 6.74 -2.75 -14.79
N LYS A 18 5.40 -2.71 -14.92
CA LYS A 18 4.66 -1.45 -14.97
C LYS A 18 5.02 -0.50 -13.82
N ALA A 19 5.17 -1.02 -12.60
CA ALA A 19 5.45 -0.19 -11.43
C ALA A 19 6.79 0.55 -11.49
N THR A 20 7.78 0.02 -12.21
CA THR A 20 9.11 0.63 -12.38
C THR A 20 9.28 1.38 -13.70
N LEU A 21 8.26 1.38 -14.56
CA LEU A 21 8.25 2.29 -15.72
C LEU A 21 8.32 3.75 -15.25
N LYS A 22 9.02 4.58 -16.04
CA LYS A 22 9.21 5.98 -15.68
C LYS A 22 8.11 6.87 -16.24
N LEU A 23 7.50 7.65 -15.35
CA LEU A 23 6.63 8.77 -15.68
C LEU A 23 7.35 10.07 -15.29
N LYS A 24 7.64 10.94 -16.26
CA LYS A 24 8.44 12.15 -16.04
C LYS A 24 9.76 11.88 -15.28
N GLY A 25 10.48 10.82 -15.67
CA GLY A 25 11.80 10.48 -15.14
C GLY A 25 11.81 9.73 -13.81
N LYS A 26 10.65 9.50 -13.17
CA LYS A 26 10.50 8.81 -11.88
C LYS A 26 9.62 7.57 -12.05
N GLU A 27 9.94 6.51 -11.32
CA GLU A 27 9.18 5.25 -11.35
C GLU A 27 7.72 5.47 -10.90
N ILE A 28 6.77 4.78 -11.53
CA ILE A 28 5.33 4.94 -11.25
C ILE A 28 5.03 4.73 -9.77
N PHE A 29 5.56 3.69 -9.13
CA PHE A 29 5.27 3.44 -7.72
C PHE A 29 5.84 4.52 -6.79
N MET A 30 6.92 5.19 -7.18
CA MET A 30 7.48 6.30 -6.40
C MET A 30 6.56 7.53 -6.40
N HIS A 31 5.81 7.78 -7.50
CA HIS A 31 4.75 8.79 -7.49
C HIS A 31 3.66 8.45 -6.46
N VAL A 32 3.29 7.16 -6.35
CA VAL A 32 2.31 6.70 -5.35
C VAL A 32 2.84 6.95 -3.94
N VAL A 33 4.09 6.56 -3.66
CA VAL A 33 4.74 6.77 -2.36
C VAL A 33 4.70 8.24 -1.96
N GLU A 34 5.19 9.13 -2.83
CA GLU A 34 5.26 10.57 -2.55
C GLU A 34 3.89 11.22 -2.35
N ARG A 35 2.88 10.77 -3.09
CA ARG A 35 1.51 11.27 -2.91
C ARG A 35 0.92 10.84 -1.58
N ILE A 36 1.08 9.58 -1.19
CA ILE A 36 0.57 9.08 0.09
C ILE A 36 1.32 9.73 1.27
N GLN A 37 2.61 10.03 1.12
CA GLN A 37 3.39 10.76 2.14
C GLN A 37 2.89 12.19 2.38
N GLN A 38 2.07 12.76 1.51
CA GLN A 38 1.44 14.08 1.71
C GLN A 38 0.18 14.02 2.58
N SER A 39 -0.35 12.83 2.87
CA SER A 39 -1.45 12.64 3.81
C SER A 39 -1.06 13.15 5.20
N LYS A 40 -1.99 13.85 5.87
CA LYS A 40 -1.80 14.36 7.23
C LYS A 40 -2.09 13.33 8.30
N LEU A 41 -2.76 12.24 7.94
CA LEU A 41 -3.21 11.20 8.88
C LEU A 41 -2.43 9.89 8.74
N VAL A 42 -1.72 9.67 7.63
CA VAL A 42 -0.83 8.53 7.46
C VAL A 42 0.51 8.84 8.12
N GLU A 43 0.86 8.07 9.14
CA GLU A 43 2.08 8.30 9.94
C GLU A 43 3.31 7.60 9.33
N LYS A 44 3.09 6.55 8.53
CA LYS A 44 4.17 5.77 7.92
C LYS A 44 3.73 5.19 6.58
N VAL A 45 4.66 5.13 5.63
CA VAL A 45 4.45 4.51 4.31
C VAL A 45 5.46 3.38 4.11
N ILE A 46 4.98 2.19 3.78
CA ILE A 46 5.79 1.00 3.54
C ILE A 46 5.46 0.43 2.17
N VAL A 47 6.48 0.20 1.35
CA VAL A 47 6.36 -0.54 0.08
C VAL A 47 6.39 -2.03 0.38
N CYS A 48 5.30 -2.74 0.07
CA CYS A 48 5.14 -4.16 0.30
C CYS A 48 5.33 -4.94 -1.01
N THR A 49 6.47 -5.59 -1.16
CA THR A 49 6.84 -6.41 -2.32
C THR A 49 7.01 -7.88 -1.94
N SER A 50 7.45 -8.72 -2.87
CA SER A 50 7.67 -10.13 -2.60
C SER A 50 9.15 -10.51 -2.54
N TYR A 51 9.45 -11.73 -2.03
CA TYR A 51 10.79 -12.33 -2.08
C TYR A 51 11.19 -12.82 -3.47
N ASN A 52 10.33 -12.69 -4.48
CA ASN A 52 10.64 -13.11 -5.83
C ASN A 52 11.85 -12.33 -6.37
N LYS A 53 12.79 -13.05 -6.99
CA LYS A 53 13.97 -12.41 -7.61
C LYS A 53 13.61 -11.32 -8.62
N GLY A 54 12.45 -11.45 -9.28
CA GLY A 54 11.92 -10.45 -10.20
C GLY A 54 11.62 -9.10 -9.54
N ASP A 55 11.34 -9.09 -8.23
CA ASP A 55 10.99 -7.88 -7.49
C ASP A 55 12.22 -7.16 -6.85
N GLN A 56 13.44 -7.70 -7.03
CA GLN A 56 14.67 -7.11 -6.49
C GLN A 56 14.86 -5.64 -6.91
N GLU A 57 14.47 -5.29 -8.13
CA GLU A 57 14.53 -3.91 -8.65
C GLU A 57 13.73 -2.93 -7.78
N ILE A 58 12.56 -3.34 -7.25
CA ILE A 58 11.75 -2.52 -6.34
C ILE A 58 12.52 -2.26 -5.04
N ILE A 59 13.14 -3.30 -4.48
CA ILE A 59 13.92 -3.21 -3.24
C ILE A 59 15.09 -2.24 -3.42
N ASP A 60 15.81 -2.34 -4.55
CA ASP A 60 16.97 -1.50 -4.83
C ASP A 60 16.57 -0.02 -4.99
N ILE A 61 15.43 0.25 -5.65
CA ILE A 61 14.86 1.61 -5.76
C ILE A 61 14.47 2.14 -4.38
N CYS A 62 13.81 1.33 -3.54
CA CYS A 62 13.45 1.73 -2.18
C CYS A 62 14.68 2.07 -1.33
N LYS A 63 15.73 1.25 -1.36
CA LYS A 63 17.00 1.49 -0.66
C LYS A 63 17.65 2.79 -1.12
N LYS A 64 17.76 3.00 -2.44
CA LYS A 64 18.34 4.21 -3.04
C LYS A 64 17.62 5.48 -2.58
N ASN A 65 16.29 5.43 -2.48
CA ASN A 65 15.46 6.57 -2.12
C ASN A 65 15.13 6.63 -0.61
N LYS A 66 15.72 5.76 0.22
CA LYS A 66 15.46 5.68 1.67
C LYS A 66 13.97 5.48 2.02
N ILE A 67 13.26 4.74 1.17
CA ILE A 67 11.86 4.36 1.40
C ILE A 67 11.82 3.06 2.19
N GLU A 68 11.00 3.01 3.21
CA GLU A 68 10.79 1.78 3.96
C GLU A 68 10.07 0.75 3.10
N PHE A 69 10.55 -0.49 3.13
CA PHE A 69 9.98 -1.60 2.38
C PHE A 69 9.94 -2.88 3.21
N PHE A 70 9.07 -3.76 2.81
CA PHE A 70 8.99 -5.13 3.32
C PHE A 70 8.85 -6.09 2.13
N ALA A 71 9.69 -7.12 2.11
CA ALA A 71 9.57 -8.24 1.18
C ALA A 71 8.99 -9.45 1.92
N GLY A 72 7.92 -10.01 1.42
CA GLY A 72 7.21 -11.12 2.07
C GLY A 72 6.68 -12.15 1.09
N ASP A 73 5.68 -12.91 1.51
CA ASP A 73 5.06 -13.96 0.71
C ASP A 73 4.55 -13.42 -0.63
N GLU A 74 4.77 -14.15 -1.72
CA GLU A 74 4.35 -13.74 -3.07
C GLU A 74 2.85 -13.91 -3.26
N GLU A 75 2.27 -15.01 -2.79
CA GLU A 75 0.88 -15.38 -3.01
C GLU A 75 -0.04 -14.80 -1.93
N ASP A 76 0.38 -14.89 -0.66
CA ASP A 76 -0.41 -14.36 0.45
C ASP A 76 -0.16 -12.87 0.69
N VAL A 77 -0.91 -12.06 -0.04
CA VAL A 77 -0.84 -10.59 0.06
C VAL A 77 -1.27 -10.09 1.44
N THR A 78 -2.28 -10.73 2.03
CA THR A 78 -2.81 -10.36 3.35
C THR A 78 -1.76 -10.59 4.43
N LYS A 79 -1.15 -11.78 4.43
CA LYS A 79 -0.04 -12.09 5.32
C LYS A 79 1.11 -11.11 5.16
N ARG A 80 1.48 -10.78 3.92
CA ARG A 80 2.54 -9.81 3.64
C ARG A 80 2.27 -8.45 4.26
N PHE A 81 1.02 -7.95 4.22
CA PHE A 81 0.67 -6.69 4.88
C PHE A 81 0.75 -6.80 6.40
N ILE A 82 0.23 -7.88 6.97
CA ILE A 82 0.30 -8.11 8.42
C ILE A 82 1.76 -8.11 8.87
N ASP A 83 2.61 -8.93 8.25
CA ASP A 83 4.02 -9.07 8.60
C ASP A 83 4.79 -7.74 8.43
N ALA A 84 4.45 -6.95 7.40
CA ALA A 84 5.09 -5.65 7.15
C ALA A 84 4.88 -4.64 8.27
N VAL A 85 3.73 -4.68 8.93
CA VAL A 85 3.34 -3.64 9.89
C VAL A 85 3.25 -4.11 11.35
N ASP A 86 3.32 -5.41 11.63
CA ASP A 86 3.08 -5.98 12.97
C ASP A 86 4.01 -5.37 14.05
N LYS A 87 5.25 -5.08 13.69
CA LYS A 87 6.20 -4.40 14.59
C LYS A 87 5.76 -3.00 15.04
N TYR A 88 4.90 -2.33 14.27
CA TYR A 88 4.38 -1.00 14.59
C TYR A 88 3.06 -1.03 15.32
N LYS A 89 2.39 -2.18 15.38
CA LYS A 89 1.08 -2.40 16.01
C LYS A 89 0.08 -1.30 15.61
N PRO A 90 -0.15 -1.07 14.31
CA PRO A 90 -1.07 -0.03 13.88
C PRO A 90 -2.51 -0.36 14.29
N GLU A 91 -3.34 0.65 14.42
CA GLU A 91 -4.80 0.49 14.57
C GLU A 91 -5.46 0.22 13.22
N HIS A 92 -4.98 0.94 12.19
CA HIS A 92 -5.52 0.84 10.84
C HIS A 92 -4.40 0.83 9.81
N ILE A 93 -4.67 0.21 8.66
CA ILE A 93 -3.81 0.30 7.48
C ILE A 93 -4.54 0.97 6.33
N VAL A 94 -3.80 1.70 5.52
CA VAL A 94 -4.23 2.19 4.21
C VAL A 94 -3.61 1.29 3.15
N ARG A 95 -4.43 0.56 2.41
CA ARG A 95 -3.96 -0.26 1.29
C ARG A 95 -4.03 0.54 0.00
N SER A 96 -2.93 0.58 -0.74
CA SER A 96 -2.85 1.13 -2.09
C SER A 96 -2.04 0.22 -3.00
N THR A 97 -2.18 0.40 -4.31
CA THR A 97 -1.37 -0.31 -5.31
C THR A 97 -0.36 0.62 -5.93
N GLY A 98 0.88 0.17 -6.10
CA GLY A 98 1.97 0.97 -6.67
C GLY A 98 1.83 1.27 -8.17
N GLU A 99 0.72 0.88 -8.78
CA GLU A 99 0.43 1.13 -10.20
C GLU A 99 -0.53 2.32 -10.42
N ASN A 100 -0.97 2.99 -9.35
CA ASN A 100 -1.99 4.04 -9.37
C ASN A 100 -1.38 5.42 -9.04
N PRO A 101 -0.63 6.06 -9.96
CA PRO A 101 0.08 7.31 -9.69
C PRO A 101 -0.84 8.51 -9.42
N CYS A 102 -2.14 8.37 -9.66
CA CYS A 102 -3.14 9.40 -9.42
C CYS A 102 -3.86 9.25 -8.07
N VAL A 103 -3.38 8.39 -7.17
CA VAL A 103 -3.95 8.27 -5.81
C VAL A 103 -3.99 9.65 -5.15
N SER A 104 -5.12 10.02 -4.50
CA SER A 104 -5.27 11.34 -3.86
C SER A 104 -5.10 11.26 -2.36
N PHE A 105 -4.12 11.99 -1.84
CA PHE A 105 -3.89 12.07 -0.40
C PHE A 105 -5.02 12.80 0.34
N GLU A 106 -5.68 13.76 -0.30
CA GLU A 106 -6.83 14.46 0.25
C GLU A 106 -8.00 13.50 0.49
N PHE A 107 -8.28 12.63 -0.48
CA PHE A 107 -9.33 11.62 -0.33
C PHE A 107 -8.92 10.50 0.62
N ILE A 108 -7.63 10.19 0.76
CA ILE A 108 -7.13 9.29 1.81
C ILE A 108 -7.50 9.85 3.18
N ASP A 109 -7.20 11.12 3.45
CA ASP A 109 -7.50 11.76 4.73
C ASP A 109 -9.01 11.82 5.01
N LEU A 110 -9.83 12.10 3.98
CA LEU A 110 -11.29 12.07 4.11
C LEU A 110 -11.81 10.65 4.42
N ALA A 111 -11.31 9.64 3.71
CA ALA A 111 -11.70 8.25 3.93
C ALA A 111 -11.29 7.76 5.32
N ILE A 112 -10.10 8.12 5.80
CA ILE A 112 -9.66 7.80 7.16
C ILE A 112 -10.59 8.43 8.18
N LYS A 113 -10.93 9.71 8.07
CA LYS A 113 -11.84 10.38 8.99
C LYS A 113 -13.21 9.70 9.03
N LYS A 114 -13.77 9.38 7.86
CA LYS A 114 -15.05 8.68 7.76
C LYS A 114 -14.97 7.29 8.41
N HIS A 115 -13.92 6.52 8.11
CA HIS A 115 -13.66 5.20 8.68
C HIS A 115 -13.62 5.22 10.21
N LEU A 116 -12.93 6.21 10.79
CA LEU A 116 -12.82 6.36 12.25
C LEU A 116 -14.14 6.79 12.91
N ILE A 117 -14.89 7.72 12.28
CA ILE A 117 -16.20 8.18 12.77
C ILE A 117 -17.19 7.01 12.79
N ASP A 118 -17.26 6.24 11.71
CA ASP A 118 -18.20 5.13 11.57
C ASP A 118 -17.73 3.87 12.32
N LYS A 119 -16.51 3.86 12.88
CA LYS A 119 -15.87 2.70 13.49
C LYS A 119 -15.92 1.46 12.58
N SER A 120 -15.69 1.67 11.31
CA SER A 120 -15.76 0.63 10.28
C SER A 120 -14.58 -0.34 10.38
N ASP A 121 -14.79 -1.60 10.01
CA ASP A 121 -13.69 -2.56 9.84
C ASP A 121 -12.99 -2.41 8.48
N TYR A 122 -13.75 -1.97 7.46
CA TYR A 122 -13.28 -1.76 6.11
C TYR A 122 -14.00 -0.58 5.45
N THR A 123 -13.25 0.27 4.79
CA THR A 123 -13.75 1.41 4.01
C THR A 123 -13.02 1.48 2.68
N THR A 124 -13.77 1.65 1.60
CA THR A 124 -13.21 1.85 0.25
C THR A 124 -13.68 3.18 -0.34
N THR A 125 -12.90 3.71 -1.26
CA THR A 125 -13.20 4.95 -1.98
C THR A 125 -13.73 4.68 -3.39
N ASP A 126 -14.71 3.77 -3.53
CA ASP A 126 -15.23 3.29 -4.81
C ASP A 126 -15.88 4.37 -5.69
N GLU A 127 -16.36 5.45 -5.10
CA GLU A 127 -16.88 6.63 -5.78
C GLU A 127 -15.82 7.38 -6.61
N LEU A 128 -14.53 7.15 -6.32
CA LEU A 128 -13.44 7.76 -7.06
C LEU A 128 -13.14 7.03 -8.37
N PRO A 129 -12.63 7.74 -9.38
CA PRO A 129 -12.13 7.12 -10.61
C PRO A 129 -11.12 6.01 -10.33
N ARG A 130 -11.09 5.00 -11.20
CA ARG A 130 -10.08 3.92 -11.12
C ARG A 130 -8.67 4.52 -11.13
N GLY A 131 -7.80 4.03 -10.23
CA GLY A 131 -6.43 4.54 -10.09
C GLY A 131 -6.29 5.66 -9.05
N MET A 132 -7.40 6.13 -8.45
CA MET A 132 -7.37 7.04 -7.30
C MET A 132 -7.78 6.37 -5.99
N ARG A 133 -8.29 5.15 -6.07
CA ARG A 133 -8.90 4.42 -4.94
C ARG A 133 -7.88 3.93 -3.94
N VAL A 134 -8.30 3.92 -2.69
CA VAL A 134 -7.60 3.29 -1.57
C VAL A 134 -8.60 2.51 -0.70
N GLU A 135 -8.08 1.66 0.14
CA GLU A 135 -8.84 0.91 1.14
C GLU A 135 -8.27 1.22 2.53
N ILE A 136 -9.16 1.47 3.50
CA ILE A 136 -8.80 1.65 4.90
C ILE A 136 -9.30 0.42 5.64
N ILE A 137 -8.44 -0.23 6.42
CA ILE A 137 -8.73 -1.52 7.04
C ILE A 137 -8.33 -1.47 8.51
N ASN A 138 -9.23 -1.85 9.40
CA ASN A 138 -8.91 -2.10 10.80
C ASN A 138 -7.91 -3.26 10.88
N PHE A 139 -6.79 -3.06 11.57
CA PHE A 139 -5.70 -4.04 11.56
C PHE A 139 -6.07 -5.34 12.28
N ASN A 140 -6.84 -5.27 13.36
CA ASN A 140 -7.31 -6.49 14.04
C ASN A 140 -8.29 -7.27 13.19
N PHE A 141 -9.22 -6.57 12.52
CA PHE A 141 -10.13 -7.19 11.55
C PHE A 141 -9.35 -7.90 10.44
N LEU A 142 -8.30 -7.29 9.88
CA LEU A 142 -7.47 -7.92 8.84
C LEU A 142 -6.80 -9.20 9.35
N LYS A 143 -6.27 -9.20 10.58
CA LYS A 143 -5.67 -10.39 11.19
C LYS A 143 -6.68 -11.51 11.41
N ASP A 144 -7.88 -11.17 11.88
CA ASP A 144 -8.92 -12.16 12.14
C ASP A 144 -9.50 -12.73 10.84
N LEU A 145 -9.62 -11.89 9.79
CA LEU A 145 -10.01 -12.34 8.47
C LEU A 145 -8.97 -13.32 7.90
N HIS A 146 -7.68 -12.99 8.00
CA HIS A 146 -6.60 -13.86 7.52
C HIS A 146 -6.63 -15.24 8.20
N LYS A 147 -6.81 -15.30 9.55
CA LYS A 147 -6.91 -16.56 10.28
C LYS A 147 -8.08 -17.45 9.83
N LYS A 148 -9.15 -16.87 9.30
CA LYS A 148 -10.33 -17.61 8.82
C LYS A 148 -10.17 -18.13 7.39
N LEU A 149 -9.21 -17.62 6.63
CA LEU A 149 -8.96 -17.96 5.23
C LEU A 149 -7.90 -19.07 5.07
N ILE A 150 -7.16 -19.36 6.13
CA ILE A 150 -6.20 -20.46 6.23
C ILE A 150 -6.80 -21.56 7.12
#